data_b774389f45735dee18ef791706ba3b09
#
_entry.id   b774389f45735dee18ef791706ba3b09
#
_cell.length_a   1.000
_cell.length_b   1.000
_cell.length_c   1.000
_cell.angle_alpha   90.00
_cell.angle_beta   90.00
_cell.angle_gamma   90.00
#
_symmetry.space_group_name_H-M   'P 1'
#
loop_
_entity.id
_entity.type
_entity.pdbx_description
1 polymer ?
#
loop_
_entity_poly.entity_id
_entity_poly.type
_entity_poly.pdbx_seq_one_letter_code
_entity_poly.pdbx_strand_id
1 'polypeptide(L)'
;THGRLEEFYQRYVHENDINIPIETFDKGAYGTDELRRGRAAWGLRTNDEYRSMVGFSELTYLCAEMRAPLDVVALSSRIIRDEVRHVELCTQLTDALGGRPTKLPTPSYVKTDPRASIRQRALHHAIGSCGIGETISVTMLAGTRDNSSDPIARATLTQMLRDESFHSRFGWLWMTDLEFTDEDHKWLERFIPRVFGQLPNSIPMNKRDYVESPFGSMPNQERLDRLYEGIEEIIEAFEDVGLPGKRWWRQRISPKH
;
A
#
# COMPACT_ATOMS: atom_id res chain seq x y z
N THR A 1 6.81 -15.58 -28.41
CA THR A 1 7.45 -16.23 -27.24
C THR A 1 6.89 -15.76 -25.89
N HIS A 2 6.14 -14.64 -25.84
CA HIS A 2 5.48 -14.18 -24.61
C HIS A 2 4.24 -15.03 -24.23
N GLY A 3 3.54 -15.61 -25.20
CA GLY A 3 2.26 -16.29 -24.97
C GLY A 3 2.31 -17.46 -23.98
N ARG A 4 3.32 -18.35 -24.07
CA ARG A 4 3.39 -19.54 -23.19
C ARG A 4 3.69 -19.20 -21.74
N LEU A 5 4.52 -18.18 -21.47
CA LEU A 5 4.81 -17.72 -20.12
C LEU A 5 3.59 -17.00 -19.53
N GLU A 6 2.91 -16.20 -20.34
CA GLU A 6 1.67 -15.52 -20.00
C GLU A 6 0.56 -16.52 -19.63
N GLU A 7 0.33 -17.56 -20.47
CA GLU A 7 -0.63 -18.62 -20.19
C GLU A 7 -0.31 -19.38 -18.89
N PHE A 8 0.99 -19.67 -18.65
CA PHE A 8 1.45 -20.30 -17.42
C PHE A 8 1.21 -19.42 -16.21
N TYR A 9 1.55 -18.13 -16.31
CA TYR A 9 1.34 -17.14 -15.26
C TYR A 9 -0.14 -17.02 -14.91
N GLN A 10 -1.02 -16.78 -15.86
CA GLN A 10 -2.46 -16.68 -15.65
C GLN A 10 -3.04 -17.92 -14.97
N ARG A 11 -2.56 -19.11 -15.35
CA ARG A 11 -3.05 -20.36 -14.79
C ARG A 11 -2.65 -20.58 -13.32
N TYR A 12 -1.44 -20.21 -12.93
CA TYR A 12 -0.87 -20.59 -11.64
C TYR A 12 -0.78 -19.46 -10.62
N VAL A 13 -0.83 -18.20 -11.05
CA VAL A 13 -0.73 -17.05 -10.14
C VAL A 13 -2.11 -16.53 -9.74
N HIS A 14 -3.09 -16.60 -10.65
CA HIS A 14 -4.43 -16.03 -10.43
C HIS A 14 -5.53 -17.05 -10.12
N GLU A 15 -5.19 -18.29 -9.81
CA GLU A 15 -6.16 -19.37 -9.60
C GLU A 15 -7.26 -19.05 -8.55
N ASN A 16 -6.93 -18.19 -7.57
CA ASN A 16 -7.84 -17.82 -6.47
C ASN A 16 -8.23 -16.33 -6.46
N ASP A 17 -7.89 -15.58 -7.51
CA ASP A 17 -8.21 -14.16 -7.57
C ASP A 17 -9.68 -13.93 -7.97
N ILE A 18 -10.28 -12.87 -7.42
CA ILE A 18 -11.61 -12.45 -7.88
C ILE A 18 -11.48 -11.95 -9.32
N ASN A 19 -12.29 -12.50 -10.22
CA ASN A 19 -12.36 -12.01 -11.58
C ASN A 19 -13.08 -10.66 -11.61
N ILE A 20 -12.38 -9.61 -11.99
CA ILE A 20 -12.94 -8.27 -12.19
C ILE A 20 -13.04 -8.08 -13.72
N PRO A 21 -14.25 -7.98 -14.27
CA PRO A 21 -14.45 -7.98 -15.72
C PRO A 21 -14.16 -6.59 -16.31
N ILE A 22 -12.90 -6.14 -16.24
CA ILE A 22 -12.45 -4.81 -16.72
C ILE A 22 -12.72 -4.65 -18.23
N GLU A 23 -12.73 -5.74 -18.98
CA GLU A 23 -13.06 -5.77 -20.41
C GLU A 23 -14.51 -5.33 -20.72
N THR A 24 -15.39 -5.35 -19.70
CA THR A 24 -16.77 -4.88 -19.84
C THR A 24 -16.95 -3.39 -19.56
N PHE A 25 -15.85 -2.67 -19.27
CA PHE A 25 -15.90 -1.25 -18.95
C PHE A 25 -16.43 -0.43 -20.13
N ASP A 26 -17.57 0.23 -19.94
CA ASP A 26 -18.16 1.10 -20.96
C ASP A 26 -17.63 2.54 -20.86
N LYS A 27 -16.58 2.80 -21.59
CA LYS A 27 -15.99 4.15 -21.69
C LYS A 27 -16.98 5.21 -22.20
N GLY A 28 -18.00 4.81 -22.98
CA GLY A 28 -19.00 5.71 -23.56
C GLY A 28 -19.96 6.29 -22.52
N ALA A 29 -20.05 5.67 -21.35
CA ALA A 29 -20.90 6.14 -20.25
C ALA A 29 -20.37 7.38 -19.52
N TYR A 30 -19.14 7.83 -19.79
CA TYR A 30 -18.43 8.87 -19.03
C TYR A 30 -17.98 10.04 -19.88
N GLY A 31 -17.98 11.24 -19.27
CA GLY A 31 -17.46 12.44 -19.90
C GLY A 31 -15.93 12.45 -20.04
N THR A 32 -15.43 13.17 -21.03
CA THR A 32 -13.98 13.25 -21.31
C THR A 32 -13.15 13.69 -20.10
N ASP A 33 -13.68 14.63 -19.31
CA ASP A 33 -12.99 15.11 -18.10
C ASP A 33 -12.99 14.12 -16.95
N GLU A 34 -14.06 13.33 -16.80
CA GLU A 34 -14.13 12.24 -15.82
C GLU A 34 -13.10 11.17 -16.17
N LEU A 35 -13.07 10.72 -17.41
CA LEU A 35 -12.09 9.75 -17.91
C LEU A 35 -10.66 10.26 -17.73
N ARG A 36 -10.40 11.53 -18.01
CA ARG A 36 -9.08 12.15 -17.85
C ARG A 36 -8.63 12.14 -16.39
N ARG A 37 -9.51 12.52 -15.45
CA ARG A 37 -9.22 12.50 -14.01
C ARG A 37 -9.04 11.09 -13.50
N GLY A 38 -9.95 10.17 -13.84
CA GLY A 38 -9.84 8.76 -13.47
C GLY A 38 -8.52 8.16 -13.93
N ARG A 39 -8.18 8.33 -15.20
CA ARG A 39 -6.90 7.87 -15.77
C ARG A 39 -5.68 8.41 -15.03
N ALA A 40 -5.68 9.69 -14.65
CA ALA A 40 -4.57 10.29 -13.90
C ALA A 40 -4.45 9.68 -12.49
N ALA A 41 -5.57 9.50 -11.79
CA ALA A 41 -5.59 8.92 -10.46
C ALA A 41 -5.15 7.44 -10.45
N TRP A 42 -5.70 6.62 -11.35
CA TRP A 42 -5.35 5.20 -11.45
C TRP A 42 -3.92 4.99 -11.96
N GLY A 43 -3.43 5.83 -12.86
CA GLY A 43 -2.03 5.80 -13.30
C GLY A 43 -1.03 6.15 -12.18
N LEU A 44 -1.37 7.07 -11.28
CA LEU A 44 -0.57 7.33 -10.08
C LEU A 44 -0.60 6.12 -9.14
N ARG A 45 -1.79 5.54 -8.91
CA ARG A 45 -1.92 4.33 -8.09
C ARG A 45 -1.09 3.18 -8.64
N THR A 46 -1.11 2.91 -9.96
CA THR A 46 -0.23 1.91 -10.58
C THR A 46 1.25 2.09 -10.17
N ASN A 47 1.71 3.34 -10.12
CA ASN A 47 3.09 3.63 -9.72
C ASN A 47 3.33 3.35 -8.23
N ASP A 48 2.35 3.62 -7.38
CA ASP A 48 2.46 3.41 -5.94
C ASP A 48 2.47 1.90 -5.63
N GLU A 49 1.57 1.11 -6.22
CA GLU A 49 1.54 -0.36 -6.10
C GLU A 49 2.86 -1.00 -6.59
N TYR A 50 3.40 -0.51 -7.73
CA TYR A 50 4.70 -1.00 -8.20
C TYR A 50 5.84 -0.73 -7.21
N ARG A 51 5.78 0.37 -6.51
CA ARG A 51 6.74 0.72 -5.46
C ARG A 51 6.60 -0.20 -4.25
N SER A 52 5.38 -0.45 -3.81
CA SER A 52 5.06 -1.40 -2.74
C SER A 52 5.59 -2.79 -3.07
N MET A 53 5.32 -3.30 -4.28
CA MET A 53 5.84 -4.57 -4.78
C MET A 53 7.37 -4.67 -4.64
N VAL A 54 8.12 -3.61 -5.00
CA VAL A 54 9.58 -3.61 -4.88
C VAL A 54 10.02 -3.63 -3.42
N GLY A 55 9.36 -2.85 -2.54
CA GLY A 55 9.64 -2.82 -1.10
C GLY A 55 9.40 -4.18 -0.44
N PHE A 56 8.29 -4.83 -0.75
CA PHE A 56 7.97 -6.15 -0.20
C PHE A 56 8.84 -7.28 -0.77
N SER A 57 9.39 -7.10 -1.98
CA SER A 57 10.43 -7.99 -2.49
C SER A 57 11.71 -7.91 -1.65
N GLU A 58 12.11 -6.71 -1.21
CA GLU A 58 13.22 -6.55 -0.26
C GLU A 58 12.87 -7.16 1.10
N LEU A 59 11.65 -6.96 1.62
CA LEU A 59 11.20 -7.57 2.86
C LEU A 59 11.35 -9.09 2.85
N THR A 60 10.83 -9.75 1.80
CA THR A 60 10.90 -11.22 1.67
C THR A 60 12.35 -11.70 1.61
N TYR A 61 13.21 -11.02 0.85
CA TYR A 61 14.64 -11.31 0.82
C TYR A 61 15.27 -11.19 2.21
N LEU A 62 14.99 -10.10 2.94
CA LEU A 62 15.54 -9.86 4.28
C LEU A 62 15.04 -10.88 5.30
N CYS A 63 13.76 -11.28 5.22
CA CYS A 63 13.21 -12.35 6.07
C CYS A 63 13.96 -13.68 5.85
N ALA A 64 14.25 -14.05 4.61
CA ALA A 64 15.02 -15.25 4.28
C ALA A 64 16.48 -15.14 4.79
N GLU A 65 17.15 -14.00 4.58
CA GLU A 65 18.52 -13.76 5.03
C GLU A 65 18.66 -13.83 6.57
N MET A 66 17.70 -13.29 7.31
CA MET A 66 17.70 -13.38 8.78
C MET A 66 17.20 -14.71 9.32
N ARG A 67 16.88 -15.67 8.43
CA ARG A 67 16.33 -16.99 8.77
C ARG A 67 15.05 -16.90 9.61
N ALA A 68 14.17 -16.00 9.24
CA ALA A 68 12.84 -15.90 9.84
C ALA A 68 12.08 -17.24 9.70
N PRO A 69 11.08 -17.52 10.54
CA PRO A 69 10.21 -18.69 10.38
C PRO A 69 9.63 -18.78 8.96
N LEU A 70 9.46 -20.01 8.45
CA LEU A 70 9.04 -20.24 7.06
C LEU A 70 7.64 -19.65 6.75
N ASP A 71 6.77 -19.58 7.73
CA ASP A 71 5.46 -18.95 7.61
C ASP A 71 5.58 -17.43 7.39
N VAL A 72 6.51 -16.75 8.06
CA VAL A 72 6.82 -15.33 7.83
C VAL A 72 7.31 -15.11 6.39
N VAL A 73 8.24 -15.96 5.92
CA VAL A 73 8.75 -15.90 4.53
C VAL A 73 7.63 -16.18 3.53
N ALA A 74 6.78 -17.19 3.79
CA ALA A 74 5.67 -17.53 2.91
C ALA A 74 4.62 -16.42 2.84
N LEU A 75 4.25 -15.84 3.99
CA LEU A 75 3.28 -14.74 4.05
C LEU A 75 3.81 -13.48 3.36
N SER A 76 5.10 -13.12 3.54
CA SER A 76 5.71 -12.00 2.83
C SER A 76 5.77 -12.22 1.31
N SER A 77 5.99 -13.45 0.86
CA SER A 77 5.93 -13.79 -0.57
C SER A 77 4.52 -13.65 -1.16
N ARG A 78 3.49 -13.95 -0.36
CA ARG A 78 2.11 -13.71 -0.78
C ARG A 78 1.85 -12.22 -0.99
N ILE A 79 2.34 -11.33 -0.12
CA ILE A 79 2.21 -9.89 -0.29
C ILE A 79 2.74 -9.45 -1.66
N ILE A 80 3.93 -9.91 -2.07
CA ILE A 80 4.48 -9.59 -3.40
C ILE A 80 3.51 -9.98 -4.52
N ARG A 81 2.92 -11.18 -4.44
CA ARG A 81 1.95 -11.64 -5.45
C ARG A 81 0.73 -10.72 -5.51
N ASP A 82 0.20 -10.36 -4.34
CA ASP A 82 -0.97 -9.48 -4.24
C ASP A 82 -0.65 -8.09 -4.84
N GLU A 83 0.55 -7.52 -4.58
CA GLU A 83 1.03 -6.27 -5.17
C GLU A 83 1.19 -6.35 -6.70
N VAL A 84 1.70 -7.44 -7.23
CA VAL A 84 1.74 -7.67 -8.69
C VAL A 84 0.32 -7.60 -9.28
N ARG A 85 -0.65 -8.21 -8.61
CA ARG A 85 -2.05 -8.17 -9.00
C ARG A 85 -2.63 -6.75 -8.94
N HIS A 86 -2.29 -5.97 -7.90
CA HIS A 86 -2.70 -4.56 -7.79
C HIS A 86 -2.15 -3.74 -8.97
N VAL A 87 -0.87 -3.90 -9.32
CA VAL A 87 -0.26 -3.23 -10.49
C VAL A 87 -1.01 -3.58 -11.76
N GLU A 88 -1.36 -4.86 -11.98
CA GLU A 88 -2.11 -5.30 -13.16
C GLU A 88 -3.50 -4.67 -13.21
N LEU A 89 -4.28 -4.76 -12.15
CA LEU A 89 -5.62 -4.20 -12.07
C LEU A 89 -5.62 -2.69 -12.30
N CYS A 90 -4.71 -1.97 -11.66
CA CYS A 90 -4.57 -0.53 -11.83
C CYS A 90 -4.15 -0.15 -13.25
N THR A 91 -3.26 -0.94 -13.88
CA THR A 91 -2.85 -0.73 -15.27
C THR A 91 -4.01 -0.98 -16.23
N GLN A 92 -4.71 -2.10 -16.10
CA GLN A 92 -5.85 -2.47 -16.94
C GLN A 92 -6.96 -1.42 -16.86
N LEU A 93 -7.28 -0.92 -15.65
CA LEU A 93 -8.29 0.12 -15.50
C LEU A 93 -7.81 1.47 -16.06
N THR A 94 -6.53 1.81 -15.90
CA THR A 94 -5.95 3.01 -16.53
C THR A 94 -6.08 2.96 -18.06
N ASP A 95 -5.84 1.79 -18.66
CA ASP A 95 -5.96 1.59 -20.12
C ASP A 95 -7.42 1.63 -20.57
N ALA A 96 -8.35 1.02 -19.84
CA ALA A 96 -9.78 1.10 -20.08
C ALA A 96 -10.29 2.55 -20.07
N LEU A 97 -9.79 3.37 -19.16
CA LEU A 97 -10.05 4.82 -19.10
C LEU A 97 -9.42 5.61 -20.26
N GLY A 98 -8.77 4.95 -21.21
CA GLY A 98 -8.12 5.55 -22.37
C GLY A 98 -6.72 6.06 -22.11
N GLY A 99 -6.03 5.48 -21.14
CA GLY A 99 -4.61 5.69 -20.86
C GLY A 99 -3.70 5.11 -21.95
N ARG A 100 -2.43 5.40 -21.82
CA ARG A 100 -1.37 4.62 -22.46
C ARG A 100 -0.79 3.68 -21.41
N PRO A 101 -0.17 2.55 -21.79
CA PRO A 101 0.54 1.71 -20.85
C PRO A 101 1.44 2.57 -19.96
N THR A 102 1.24 2.47 -18.65
CA THR A 102 1.99 3.28 -17.70
C THR A 102 3.44 2.83 -17.72
N LYS A 103 4.36 3.75 -17.99
CA LYS A 103 5.78 3.46 -17.81
C LYS A 103 6.04 3.28 -16.32
N LEU A 104 6.36 2.07 -15.91
CA LEU A 104 6.64 1.76 -14.53
C LEU A 104 7.79 2.62 -13.99
N PRO A 105 7.72 3.07 -12.74
CA PRO A 105 8.73 3.94 -12.17
C PRO A 105 10.06 3.22 -11.96
N THR A 106 11.15 3.98 -11.88
CA THR A 106 12.42 3.43 -11.42
C THR A 106 12.36 3.27 -9.89
N PRO A 107 12.56 2.06 -9.36
CA PRO A 107 12.34 1.77 -7.93
C PRO A 107 13.47 2.23 -6.99
N SER A 108 14.23 3.25 -7.39
CA SER A 108 15.48 3.65 -6.71
C SER A 108 15.31 4.18 -5.29
N TYR A 109 14.11 4.53 -4.87
CA TYR A 109 13.86 5.21 -3.58
C TYR A 109 13.23 4.30 -2.51
N VAL A 110 12.92 3.05 -2.82
CA VAL A 110 12.29 2.08 -1.89
C VAL A 110 13.33 1.34 -1.04
N LYS A 111 14.62 1.58 -1.27
CA LYS A 111 15.69 0.87 -0.56
C LYS A 111 15.84 1.35 0.87
N THR A 112 15.88 0.40 1.79
CA THR A 112 16.27 0.65 3.17
C THR A 112 17.74 1.09 3.26
N ASP A 113 18.14 1.73 4.37
CA ASP A 113 19.55 2.14 4.57
C ASP A 113 20.46 0.90 4.57
N PRO A 114 21.38 0.75 3.59
CA PRO A 114 22.26 -0.42 3.51
C PRO A 114 23.24 -0.53 4.67
N ARG A 115 23.41 0.53 5.47
CA ARG A 115 24.25 0.55 6.68
C ARG A 115 23.53 -0.01 7.90
N ALA A 116 22.20 -0.11 7.85
CA ALA A 116 21.42 -0.73 8.90
C ALA A 116 21.60 -2.26 8.86
N SER A 117 21.44 -2.93 10.01
CA SER A 117 21.48 -4.39 10.06
C SER A 117 20.35 -5.01 9.23
N ILE A 118 20.53 -6.26 8.79
CA ILE A 118 19.48 -7.01 8.07
C ILE A 118 18.17 -6.98 8.88
N ARG A 119 18.24 -7.19 10.19
CA ARG A 119 17.09 -7.15 11.09
C ARG A 119 16.41 -5.76 11.11
N GLN A 120 17.16 -4.69 11.24
CA GLN A 120 16.59 -3.33 11.21
C GLN A 120 15.95 -2.99 9.87
N ARG A 121 16.53 -3.46 8.77
CA ARG A 121 15.94 -3.29 7.43
C ARG A 121 14.65 -4.10 7.27
N ALA A 122 14.61 -5.34 7.78
CA ALA A 122 13.39 -6.14 7.81
C ALA A 122 12.30 -5.48 8.68
N LEU A 123 12.66 -4.99 9.87
CA LEU A 123 11.75 -4.25 10.75
C LEU A 123 11.25 -2.96 10.12
N HIS A 124 12.08 -2.26 9.33
CA HIS A 124 11.66 -1.07 8.57
C HIS A 124 10.46 -1.39 7.67
N HIS A 125 10.53 -2.48 6.91
CA HIS A 125 9.43 -2.88 6.04
C HIS A 125 8.25 -3.46 6.82
N ALA A 126 8.50 -4.34 7.78
CA ALA A 126 7.44 -4.96 8.55
C ALA A 126 6.60 -3.94 9.33
N ILE A 127 7.26 -2.99 9.98
CA ILE A 127 6.59 -1.97 10.80
C ILE A 127 6.20 -0.76 9.96
N GLY A 128 7.15 -0.23 9.18
CA GLY A 128 6.95 0.99 8.42
C GLY A 128 6.06 0.82 7.20
N SER A 129 6.27 -0.25 6.42
CA SER A 129 5.45 -0.53 5.23
C SER A 129 4.20 -1.32 5.61
N CYS A 130 4.31 -2.58 6.07
CA CYS A 130 3.14 -3.40 6.36
C CYS A 130 2.29 -2.86 7.53
N GLY A 131 2.88 -2.60 8.69
CA GLY A 131 2.13 -2.12 9.85
C GLY A 131 1.56 -0.72 9.61
N ILE A 132 2.40 0.28 9.44
CA ILE A 132 1.97 1.68 9.34
C ILE A 132 1.42 2.01 7.96
N GLY A 133 2.18 1.70 6.90
CA GLY A 133 1.82 2.06 5.52
C GLY A 133 0.50 1.44 5.10
N GLU A 134 0.35 0.13 5.27
CA GLU A 134 -0.86 -0.56 4.83
C GLU A 134 -2.07 -0.26 5.72
N THR A 135 -1.89 0.05 7.02
CA THR A 135 -3.03 0.56 7.82
C THR A 135 -3.57 1.87 7.25
N ILE A 136 -2.69 2.80 6.86
CA ILE A 136 -3.12 4.04 6.17
C ILE A 136 -3.73 3.72 4.80
N SER A 137 -3.14 2.78 4.04
CA SER A 137 -3.68 2.36 2.75
C SER A 137 -5.12 1.84 2.88
N VAL A 138 -5.40 1.00 3.87
CA VAL A 138 -6.73 0.45 4.16
C VAL A 138 -7.76 1.57 4.37
N THR A 139 -7.50 2.54 5.25
CA THR A 139 -8.46 3.64 5.50
C THR A 139 -8.67 4.52 4.28
N MET A 140 -7.59 4.80 3.53
CA MET A 140 -7.63 5.60 2.30
C MET A 140 -8.35 4.88 1.15
N LEU A 141 -8.13 3.58 0.98
CA LEU A 141 -8.82 2.78 -0.03
C LEU A 141 -10.31 2.63 0.29
N ALA A 142 -10.67 2.46 1.57
CA ALA A 142 -12.05 2.41 2.01
C ALA A 142 -12.79 3.69 1.62
N GLY A 143 -12.24 4.86 1.94
CA GLY A 143 -12.83 6.14 1.55
C GLY A 143 -12.90 6.32 0.02
N THR A 144 -11.86 5.92 -0.71
CA THR A 144 -11.86 5.98 -2.19
C THR A 144 -12.93 5.08 -2.79
N ARG A 145 -13.10 3.85 -2.27
CA ARG A 145 -14.13 2.89 -2.69
C ARG A 145 -15.53 3.44 -2.42
N ASP A 146 -15.75 4.01 -1.24
CA ASP A 146 -17.05 4.51 -0.83
C ASP A 146 -17.49 5.70 -1.70
N ASN A 147 -16.54 6.48 -2.19
CA ASN A 147 -16.73 7.57 -3.15
C ASN A 147 -16.64 7.12 -4.63
N SER A 148 -16.63 5.82 -4.93
CA SER A 148 -16.63 5.29 -6.30
C SER A 148 -18.02 4.81 -6.69
N SER A 149 -18.58 5.35 -7.77
CA SER A 149 -19.87 4.92 -8.34
C SER A 149 -19.73 3.97 -9.54
N ASP A 150 -18.56 3.97 -10.20
CA ASP A 150 -18.28 2.99 -11.26
C ASP A 150 -18.12 1.58 -10.68
N PRO A 151 -18.84 0.57 -11.19
CA PRO A 151 -18.83 -0.77 -10.63
C PRO A 151 -17.47 -1.48 -10.76
N ILE A 152 -16.73 -1.24 -11.85
CA ILE A 152 -15.42 -1.85 -12.09
C ILE A 152 -14.37 -1.24 -11.17
N ALA A 153 -14.31 0.09 -11.08
CA ALA A 153 -13.44 0.79 -10.15
C ALA A 153 -13.72 0.38 -8.69
N ARG A 154 -15.01 0.29 -8.30
CA ARG A 154 -15.41 -0.13 -6.97
C ARG A 154 -15.03 -1.58 -6.67
N ALA A 155 -15.19 -2.50 -7.63
CA ALA A 155 -14.77 -3.89 -7.49
C ALA A 155 -13.25 -4.01 -7.35
N THR A 156 -12.50 -3.27 -8.15
CA THR A 156 -11.02 -3.20 -8.07
C THR A 156 -10.57 -2.71 -6.69
N LEU A 157 -11.12 -1.59 -6.21
CA LEU A 157 -10.81 -1.06 -4.89
C LEU A 157 -11.21 -2.03 -3.76
N THR A 158 -12.29 -2.81 -3.93
CA THR A 158 -12.71 -3.81 -2.95
C THR A 158 -11.71 -4.97 -2.87
N GLN A 159 -11.18 -5.42 -4.01
CA GLN A 159 -10.12 -6.45 -4.03
C GLN A 159 -8.87 -5.94 -3.34
N MET A 160 -8.38 -4.76 -3.75
CA MET A 160 -7.18 -4.15 -3.14
C MET A 160 -7.35 -3.97 -1.62
N LEU A 161 -8.47 -3.41 -1.18
CA LEU A 161 -8.76 -3.21 0.25
C LEU A 161 -8.69 -4.51 1.05
N ARG A 162 -9.18 -5.61 0.50
CA ARG A 162 -9.10 -6.93 1.12
C ARG A 162 -7.65 -7.39 1.30
N ASP A 163 -6.85 -7.20 0.27
CA ASP A 163 -5.45 -7.63 0.26
C ASP A 163 -4.60 -6.74 1.18
N GLU A 164 -4.79 -5.41 1.15
CA GLU A 164 -4.10 -4.47 2.05
C GLU A 164 -4.45 -4.71 3.53
N SER A 165 -5.68 -5.12 3.83
CA SER A 165 -6.06 -5.52 5.19
C SER A 165 -5.28 -6.76 5.65
N PHE A 166 -4.95 -7.67 4.74
CA PHE A 166 -4.06 -8.79 5.05
C PHE A 166 -2.61 -8.33 5.24
N HIS A 167 -2.11 -7.42 4.40
CA HIS A 167 -0.74 -6.88 4.49
C HIS A 167 -0.52 -6.15 5.82
N SER A 168 -1.45 -5.28 6.20
CA SER A 168 -1.42 -4.59 7.50
C SER A 168 -1.42 -5.59 8.66
N ARG A 169 -2.35 -6.55 8.65
CA ARG A 169 -2.45 -7.57 9.68
C ARG A 169 -1.18 -8.42 9.80
N PHE A 170 -0.53 -8.76 8.69
CA PHE A 170 0.75 -9.46 8.71
C PHE A 170 1.81 -8.67 9.49
N GLY A 171 1.94 -7.37 9.23
CA GLY A 171 2.90 -6.53 9.92
C GLY A 171 2.68 -6.52 11.44
N TRP A 172 1.44 -6.34 11.88
CA TRP A 172 1.09 -6.32 13.30
C TRP A 172 1.26 -7.67 13.98
N LEU A 173 0.82 -8.77 13.36
CA LEU A 173 0.97 -10.12 13.90
C LEU A 173 2.45 -10.51 14.02
N TRP A 174 3.26 -10.19 13.02
CA TRP A 174 4.69 -10.49 13.11
C TRP A 174 5.36 -9.73 14.25
N MET A 175 4.99 -8.47 14.49
CA MET A 175 5.47 -7.72 15.66
C MET A 175 5.06 -8.35 17.00
N THR A 176 3.89 -8.94 17.08
CA THR A 176 3.42 -9.63 18.29
C THR A 176 4.30 -10.85 18.63
N ASP A 177 4.78 -11.55 17.60
CA ASP A 177 5.61 -12.75 17.75
C ASP A 177 7.11 -12.46 17.87
N LEU A 178 7.52 -11.18 17.67
CA LEU A 178 8.91 -10.78 17.75
C LEU A 178 9.36 -10.51 19.19
N GLU A 179 10.43 -11.17 19.61
CA GLU A 179 11.20 -10.72 20.77
C GLU A 179 12.07 -9.52 20.38
N PHE A 180 11.68 -8.31 20.80
CA PHE A 180 12.44 -7.10 20.59
C PHE A 180 13.66 -7.06 21.52
N THR A 181 14.84 -6.87 20.94
CA THR A 181 16.08 -6.63 21.69
C THR A 181 16.17 -5.18 22.16
N ASP A 182 17.07 -4.89 23.10
CA ASP A 182 17.36 -3.52 23.53
C ASP A 182 17.82 -2.63 22.36
N GLU A 183 18.48 -3.22 21.36
CA GLU A 183 18.92 -2.51 20.16
C GLU A 183 17.73 -2.18 19.24
N ASP A 184 16.78 -3.10 19.10
CA ASP A 184 15.54 -2.85 18.37
C ASP A 184 14.75 -1.71 19.04
N HIS A 185 14.60 -1.73 20.37
CA HIS A 185 13.92 -0.65 21.10
C HIS A 185 14.62 0.71 20.87
N LYS A 186 15.94 0.78 20.97
CA LYS A 186 16.70 2.01 20.69
C LYS A 186 16.55 2.48 19.25
N TRP A 187 16.42 1.57 18.30
CA TRP A 187 16.19 1.90 16.89
C TRP A 187 14.76 2.40 16.68
N LEU A 188 13.75 1.71 17.22
CA LEU A 188 12.34 2.10 17.15
C LEU A 188 12.08 3.49 17.74
N GLU A 189 12.70 3.83 18.89
CA GLU A 189 12.62 5.16 19.51
C GLU A 189 13.05 6.30 18.57
N ARG A 190 13.91 6.02 17.61
CA ARG A 190 14.37 7.00 16.61
C ARG A 190 13.59 6.93 15.30
N PHE A 191 13.15 5.73 14.94
CA PHE A 191 12.50 5.46 13.67
C PHE A 191 11.03 5.90 13.68
N ILE A 192 10.23 5.41 14.62
CA ILE A 192 8.78 5.63 14.63
C ILE A 192 8.38 7.11 14.75
N PRO A 193 8.98 7.95 15.63
CA PRO A 193 8.64 9.37 15.66
C PRO A 193 8.90 10.12 14.35
N ARG A 194 9.87 9.66 13.55
CA ARG A 194 10.13 10.23 12.22
C ARG A 194 9.08 9.80 11.20
N VAL A 195 8.69 8.52 11.22
CA VAL A 195 7.61 8.01 10.36
C VAL A 195 6.31 8.75 10.68
N PHE A 196 5.92 8.83 11.95
CA PHE A 196 4.75 9.58 12.38
C PHE A 196 4.79 11.06 11.97
N GLY A 197 5.96 11.69 11.99
CA GLY A 197 6.11 13.09 11.54
C GLY A 197 5.90 13.27 10.04
N GLN A 198 6.06 12.23 9.24
CA GLN A 198 5.86 12.26 7.79
C GLN A 198 4.40 12.01 7.39
N LEU A 199 3.63 11.25 8.18
CA LEU A 199 2.27 10.84 7.83
C LEU A 199 1.34 12.01 7.45
N PRO A 200 1.28 13.14 8.18
CA PRO A 200 0.41 14.25 7.81
C PRO A 200 0.71 14.85 6.42
N ASN A 201 1.94 14.65 5.92
CA ASN A 201 2.39 15.16 4.62
C ASN A 201 2.46 14.08 3.54
N SER A 202 2.19 12.81 3.88
CA SER A 202 2.30 11.68 2.94
C SER A 202 1.13 11.62 1.95
N ILE A 203 -0.02 12.19 2.31
CA ILE A 203 -1.21 12.17 1.49
C ILE A 203 -1.31 13.47 0.70
N PRO A 204 -1.28 13.40 -0.65
CA PRO A 204 -1.40 14.58 -1.47
C PRO A 204 -2.79 15.20 -1.33
N MET A 205 -2.82 16.47 -0.91
CA MET A 205 -4.06 17.25 -0.88
C MET A 205 -4.36 17.79 -2.27
N ASN A 206 -5.64 17.83 -2.62
CA ASN A 206 -6.08 18.46 -3.85
C ASN A 206 -5.73 19.94 -3.83
N LYS A 207 -4.98 20.42 -4.82
CA LYS A 207 -4.62 21.84 -4.98
C LYS A 207 -5.77 22.70 -5.52
N ARG A 208 -6.83 22.07 -5.99
CA ARG A 208 -8.03 22.71 -6.57
C ARG A 208 -9.25 22.23 -5.80
N ASP A 209 -10.38 22.88 -6.06
CA ASP A 209 -11.67 22.44 -5.54
C ASP A 209 -11.91 20.96 -5.86
N TYR A 210 -12.51 20.28 -4.90
CA TYR A 210 -12.88 18.88 -5.06
C TYR A 210 -13.85 18.73 -6.23
N VAL A 211 -13.56 17.78 -7.09
CA VAL A 211 -14.47 17.38 -8.17
C VAL A 211 -14.73 15.89 -8.00
N GLU A 212 -16.00 15.56 -7.80
CA GLU A 212 -16.45 14.17 -7.74
C GLU A 212 -16.01 13.40 -8.99
N SER A 213 -15.65 12.13 -8.78
CA SER A 213 -15.23 11.23 -9.85
C SER A 213 -15.87 9.87 -9.66
N PRO A 214 -16.53 9.32 -10.69
CA PRO A 214 -17.10 7.97 -10.60
C PRO A 214 -16.05 6.88 -10.32
N PHE A 215 -14.78 7.19 -10.54
CA PHE A 215 -13.65 6.26 -10.35
C PHE A 215 -12.97 6.37 -8.99
N GLY A 216 -13.62 7.02 -8.05
CA GLY A 216 -13.16 7.24 -6.69
C GLY A 216 -12.31 8.52 -6.54
N SER A 217 -12.78 9.40 -5.70
CA SER A 217 -12.03 10.57 -5.22
C SER A 217 -12.63 11.01 -3.89
N MET A 218 -11.84 11.62 -3.03
CA MET A 218 -12.28 12.11 -1.74
C MET A 218 -12.04 13.62 -1.61
N PRO A 219 -12.96 14.38 -0.98
CA PRO A 219 -12.69 15.74 -0.51
C PRO A 219 -11.46 15.77 0.42
N ASN A 220 -10.77 16.91 0.48
CA ASN A 220 -9.60 17.04 1.34
C ASN A 220 -9.92 16.78 2.82
N GLN A 221 -11.09 17.19 3.30
CA GLN A 221 -11.48 16.94 4.69
C GLN A 221 -11.63 15.44 4.94
N GLU A 222 -12.32 14.70 4.09
CA GLU A 222 -12.47 13.25 4.22
C GLU A 222 -11.11 12.54 4.15
N ARG A 223 -10.18 13.01 3.28
CA ARG A 223 -8.81 12.49 3.26
C ARG A 223 -8.08 12.65 4.59
N LEU A 224 -8.25 13.80 5.23
CA LEU A 224 -7.69 14.06 6.56
C LEU A 224 -8.36 13.16 7.61
N ASP A 225 -9.67 13.04 7.58
CA ASP A 225 -10.41 12.22 8.53
C ASP A 225 -9.96 10.75 8.42
N ARG A 226 -9.86 10.20 7.20
CA ARG A 226 -9.34 8.84 6.95
C ARG A 226 -7.88 8.66 7.36
N LEU A 227 -7.04 9.68 7.13
CA LEU A 227 -5.66 9.65 7.59
C LEU A 227 -5.57 9.56 9.12
N TYR A 228 -6.34 10.41 9.83
CA TYR A 228 -6.33 10.41 11.29
C TYR A 228 -6.96 9.15 11.88
N GLU A 229 -8.00 8.59 11.26
CA GLU A 229 -8.55 7.26 11.57
C GLU A 229 -7.43 6.19 11.53
N GLY A 230 -6.69 6.11 10.43
CA GLY A 230 -5.57 5.16 10.33
C GLY A 230 -4.42 5.43 11.33
N ILE A 231 -4.15 6.70 11.65
CA ILE A 231 -3.16 7.04 12.68
C ILE A 231 -3.62 6.58 14.08
N GLU A 232 -4.89 6.71 14.41
CA GLU A 232 -5.44 6.20 15.66
C GLU A 232 -5.33 4.68 15.76
N GLU A 233 -5.70 3.96 14.68
CA GLU A 233 -5.53 2.50 14.60
C GLU A 233 -4.06 2.08 14.78
N ILE A 234 -3.11 2.79 14.16
CA ILE A 234 -1.67 2.51 14.30
C ILE A 234 -1.21 2.73 15.75
N ILE A 235 -1.67 3.79 16.40
CA ILE A 235 -1.32 4.08 17.78
C ILE A 235 -1.84 2.97 18.70
N GLU A 236 -3.09 2.54 18.53
CA GLU A 236 -3.69 1.45 19.27
C GLU A 236 -2.95 0.14 19.06
N ALA A 237 -2.64 -0.20 17.80
CA ALA A 237 -1.90 -1.42 17.45
C ALA A 237 -0.50 -1.46 18.11
N PHE A 238 0.20 -0.32 18.21
CA PHE A 238 1.46 -0.27 18.95
C PHE A 238 1.26 -0.52 20.44
N GLU A 239 0.23 0.06 21.06
CA GLU A 239 -0.06 -0.16 22.48
C GLU A 239 -0.42 -1.63 22.74
N ASP A 240 -1.18 -2.27 21.84
CA ASP A 240 -1.58 -3.67 21.93
C ASP A 240 -0.37 -4.64 21.90
N VAL A 241 0.67 -4.29 21.15
CA VAL A 241 1.93 -5.07 21.12
C VAL A 241 2.94 -4.63 22.19
N GLY A 242 2.52 -3.79 23.14
CA GLY A 242 3.35 -3.33 24.27
C GLY A 242 4.36 -2.24 23.93
N LEU A 243 4.20 -1.56 22.80
CA LEU A 243 5.07 -0.47 22.35
C LEU A 243 4.38 0.89 22.54
N PRO A 244 5.12 1.97 22.85
CA PRO A 244 4.55 3.23 23.35
C PRO A 244 4.05 4.14 22.20
N GLY A 245 3.04 3.72 21.45
CA GLY A 245 2.49 4.41 20.29
C GLY A 245 2.07 5.85 20.58
N LYS A 246 1.30 6.06 21.67
CA LYS A 246 0.86 7.40 22.10
C LYS A 246 2.03 8.33 22.43
N ARG A 247 3.08 7.80 23.03
CA ARG A 247 4.29 8.58 23.32
C ARG A 247 4.99 8.98 22.06
N TRP A 248 5.21 8.04 21.13
CA TRP A 248 5.87 8.29 19.86
C TRP A 248 5.11 9.27 18.97
N TRP A 249 3.77 9.20 18.95
CA TRP A 249 2.95 10.17 18.26
C TRP A 249 3.12 11.59 18.82
N ARG A 250 3.17 11.75 20.14
CA ARG A 250 3.43 13.06 20.78
C ARG A 250 4.82 13.60 20.49
N GLN A 251 5.80 12.71 20.34
CA GLN A 251 7.20 13.03 20.06
C GLN A 251 7.54 13.10 18.57
N ARG A 252 6.54 13.01 17.68
CA ARG A 252 6.74 12.98 16.24
C ARG A 252 7.59 14.15 15.75
N ILE A 253 8.49 13.84 14.82
CA ILE A 253 9.46 14.79 14.25
C ILE A 253 8.96 15.19 12.87
N SER A 254 8.37 16.38 12.76
CA SER A 254 7.97 16.93 11.46
C SER A 254 9.19 17.17 10.58
N PRO A 255 9.13 16.85 9.27
CA PRO A 255 10.19 17.21 8.33
C PRO A 255 10.49 18.70 8.41
N LYS A 256 11.76 19.07 8.49
CA LYS A 256 12.15 20.47 8.29
C LYS A 256 11.95 20.79 6.81
N HIS A 257 11.12 21.76 6.50
CA HIS A 257 10.92 22.31 5.16
C HIS A 257 12.21 22.95 4.62
#